data_99ecb7d9417c25c021e87208c3b6fa49
#
_entry.id   99ecb7d9417c25c021e87208c3b6fa49
#
_cell.length_a   1.000
_cell.length_b   1.000
_cell.length_c   1.000
_cell.angle_alpha   90.00
_cell.angle_beta   90.00
_cell.angle_gamma   90.00
#
_symmetry.space_group_name_H-M   'P 1'
#
loop_
_entity.id
_entity.type
_entity.pdbx_description
1 polymer ?
#
loop_
_entity_poly.entity_id
_entity_poly.type
_entity_poly.pdbx_seq_one_letter_code
_entity_poly.pdbx_strand_id
1 'polypeptide(L)'
;MGAYLMQKTPPFKACFVSKKPIIYGSEIDGVKVKDRPAHWKRNVIFPGGAVARGDHFVVSCGCNDASCVLVKLREKELNLT
;
A
#
# COMPACT_ATOMS: atom_id res chain seq x y z
N MET A 1 1.41 -2.56 -3.99
CA MET A 1 0.83 -2.93 -2.68
C MET A 1 -0.47 -3.66 -2.89
N GLY A 2 -0.68 -4.75 -2.18
CA GLY A 2 -1.91 -5.50 -2.20
C GLY A 2 -2.49 -5.67 -0.80
N ALA A 3 -3.63 -6.33 -0.71
CA ALA A 3 -4.28 -6.62 0.57
C ALA A 3 -4.81 -8.03 0.60
N TYR A 4 -4.97 -8.57 1.79
CA TYR A 4 -5.63 -9.86 1.98
C TYR A 4 -6.40 -9.87 3.29
N LEU A 5 -7.41 -10.73 3.35
CA LEU A 5 -8.15 -11.02 4.57
C LEU A 5 -7.74 -12.37 5.11
N MET A 6 -7.59 -12.43 6.41
CA MET A 6 -7.24 -13.68 7.09
C MET A 6 -8.15 -13.89 8.29
N GLN A 7 -8.21 -15.13 8.78
CA GLN A 7 -8.92 -15.44 10.00
C GLN A 7 -8.30 -14.75 11.20
N LYS A 8 -9.12 -14.36 12.16
CA LYS A 8 -8.65 -13.74 13.41
C LYS A 8 -7.99 -14.74 14.36
N THR A 9 -8.32 -16.02 14.20
CA THR A 9 -7.88 -17.07 15.12
C THR A 9 -6.98 -18.06 14.40
N PRO A 10 -6.11 -18.78 15.12
CA PRO A 10 -5.29 -19.82 14.50
C PRO A 10 -6.15 -20.82 13.72
N PRO A 11 -5.69 -21.30 12.57
CA PRO A 11 -4.36 -21.11 11.97
C PRO A 11 -4.17 -19.85 11.10
N PHE A 12 -5.01 -18.83 11.24
CA PHE A 12 -4.87 -17.57 10.52
C PHE A 12 -4.84 -17.72 9.00
N LYS A 13 -5.72 -18.54 8.46
CA LYS A 13 -5.78 -18.80 7.02
C LYS A 13 -6.19 -17.53 6.26
N ALA A 14 -5.53 -17.29 5.12
CA ALA A 14 -5.96 -16.25 4.20
C ALA A 14 -7.27 -16.66 3.53
N CYS A 15 -8.26 -15.76 3.58
CA CYS A 15 -9.59 -16.01 3.00
C CYS A 15 -9.74 -15.37 1.63
N PHE A 16 -9.28 -14.14 1.49
CA PHE A 16 -9.36 -13.37 0.25
C PHE A 16 -8.07 -12.60 0.03
N VAL A 17 -7.71 -12.43 -1.22
CA VAL A 17 -6.53 -11.67 -1.63
C VAL A 17 -6.96 -10.70 -2.72
N SER A 18 -6.43 -9.49 -2.70
CA SER A 18 -6.70 -8.53 -3.77
C SER A 18 -6.24 -9.09 -5.11
N LYS A 19 -7.10 -8.97 -6.15
CA LYS A 19 -6.83 -9.56 -7.47
C LYS A 19 -5.69 -8.86 -8.20
N LYS A 20 -5.46 -7.62 -7.88
CA LYS A 20 -4.40 -6.80 -8.49
C LYS A 20 -3.87 -5.84 -7.45
N PRO A 21 -2.69 -5.27 -7.64
CA PRO A 21 -2.18 -4.27 -6.73
C PRO A 21 -3.16 -3.10 -6.57
N ILE A 22 -3.31 -2.63 -5.33
CA ILE A 22 -4.21 -1.52 -5.01
C ILE A 22 -3.60 -0.21 -5.46
N ILE A 23 -2.32 -0.04 -5.22
CA ILE A 23 -1.58 1.17 -5.56
C ILE A 23 -0.23 0.77 -6.12
N TYR A 24 0.16 1.44 -7.19
CA TYR A 24 1.51 1.35 -7.76
C TYR A 24 2.32 2.58 -7.34
N GLY A 25 3.59 2.40 -7.11
CA GLY A 25 4.48 3.52 -6.80
C GLY A 25 4.53 4.57 -7.88
N SER A 26 4.35 4.15 -9.14
CA SER A 26 4.29 5.04 -10.29
C SER A 26 3.07 5.97 -10.30
N GLU A 27 2.02 5.65 -9.56
CA GLU A 27 0.81 6.47 -9.45
C GLU A 27 0.96 7.63 -8.47
N ILE A 28 1.97 7.58 -7.63
CA ILE A 28 2.19 8.62 -6.64
C ILE A 28 3.10 9.67 -7.22
N ASP A 29 2.49 10.75 -7.67
CA ASP A 29 3.20 11.94 -8.14
C ASP A 29 3.78 12.63 -6.93
N GLY A 30 5.01 12.36 -6.74
CA GLY A 30 5.43 12.93 -5.60
C GLY A 30 6.62 13.71 -5.57
N VAL A 31 7.50 13.36 -4.78
CA VAL A 31 8.71 14.08 -4.52
C VAL A 31 9.68 13.74 -5.62
N LYS A 32 9.90 14.69 -6.50
CA LYS A 32 11.01 14.62 -7.44
C LYS A 32 12.29 14.81 -6.64
N VAL A 33 12.95 13.72 -6.38
CA VAL A 33 14.26 13.80 -5.75
C VAL A 33 15.26 14.15 -6.85
N LYS A 34 15.88 15.32 -6.72
CA LYS A 34 16.98 15.69 -7.60
C LYS A 34 18.14 14.73 -7.40
N ASP A 35 18.83 14.43 -8.49
CA ASP A 35 20.04 13.60 -8.47
C ASP A 35 19.83 12.16 -7.99
N ARG A 36 18.65 11.65 -8.25
CA ARG A 36 18.34 10.25 -7.94
C ARG A 36 19.16 9.34 -8.86
N PRO A 37 19.92 8.39 -8.32
CA PRO A 37 20.63 7.43 -9.15
C PRO A 37 19.67 6.66 -10.06
N ALA A 38 20.10 6.41 -11.31
CA ALA A 38 19.25 5.75 -12.29
C ALA A 38 18.79 4.34 -11.87
N HIS A 39 19.56 3.67 -11.03
CA HIS A 39 19.23 2.33 -10.51
C HIS A 39 18.23 2.33 -9.37
N TRP A 40 17.81 3.48 -8.85
CA TRP A 40 16.79 3.53 -7.80
C TRP A 40 15.45 3.07 -8.34
N LYS A 41 14.77 2.28 -7.54
CA LYS A 41 13.47 1.75 -7.88
C LYS A 41 12.43 2.86 -7.90
N ARG A 42 11.57 2.85 -8.94
CA ARG A 42 10.56 3.88 -9.14
C ARG A 42 9.13 3.40 -8.93
N ASN A 43 8.93 2.13 -8.69
CA ASN A 43 7.59 1.56 -8.53
C ASN A 43 7.54 0.69 -7.28
N VAL A 44 7.88 1.31 -6.16
CA VAL A 44 7.93 0.61 -4.88
C VAL A 44 7.01 1.32 -3.90
N ILE A 45 6.07 0.58 -3.34
CA ILE A 45 5.26 1.01 -2.21
C ILE A 45 5.51 0.04 -1.05
N PHE A 46 5.96 0.57 0.06
CA PHE A 46 6.26 -0.22 1.24
C PHE A 46 5.36 0.22 2.40
N PRO A 47 4.29 -0.52 2.71
CA PRO A 47 3.41 -0.16 3.82
C PRO A 47 4.12 -0.37 5.17
N GLY A 48 4.02 0.62 6.05
CA GLY A 48 4.64 0.57 7.37
C GLY A 48 3.65 0.36 8.50
N GLY A 49 2.46 0.90 8.37
CA GLY A 49 1.42 0.77 9.38
C GLY A 49 0.09 1.27 8.88
N ALA A 50 -0.99 0.89 9.57
CA ALA A 50 -2.32 1.26 9.16
C ALA A 50 -3.21 1.54 10.38
N VAL A 51 -4.12 2.49 10.23
CA VAL A 51 -5.13 2.83 11.23
C VAL A 51 -6.49 2.84 10.57
N ALA A 52 -7.45 2.15 11.18
CA ALA A 52 -8.82 2.16 10.72
C ALA A 52 -9.53 3.43 11.20
N ARG A 53 -10.24 4.10 10.29
CA ARG A 53 -11.00 5.31 10.55
C ARG A 53 -12.35 5.24 9.84
N GLY A 54 -13.41 4.82 10.56
CA GLY A 54 -14.73 4.70 9.96
C GLY A 54 -14.75 3.76 8.77
N ASP A 55 -15.00 4.28 7.58
CA ASP A 55 -15.10 3.53 6.33
C ASP A 55 -13.79 3.42 5.55
N HIS A 56 -12.69 3.88 6.12
CA HIS A 56 -11.42 3.90 5.42
C HIS A 56 -10.25 3.56 6.33
N PHE A 57 -9.12 3.30 5.71
CA PHE A 57 -7.84 3.07 6.38
C PHE A 57 -6.86 4.16 5.98
N VAL A 58 -6.07 4.61 6.93
CA VAL A 58 -4.92 5.48 6.66
C VAL A 58 -3.67 4.64 6.80
N VAL A 59 -2.92 4.53 5.73
CA VAL A 59 -1.73 3.67 5.65
C VAL A 59 -0.49 4.52 5.42
N SER A 60 0.50 4.36 6.28
CA SER A 60 1.79 5.01 6.07
C SER A 60 2.61 4.15 5.12
N CYS A 61 3.17 4.76 4.09
CA CYS A 61 3.94 4.04 3.07
C CYS A 61 5.24 4.75 2.77
N GLY A 62 6.30 3.96 2.63
CA GLY A 62 7.49 4.41 1.92
C GLY A 62 7.21 4.33 0.44
N CYS A 63 7.55 5.39 -0.29
CA CYS A 63 7.25 5.49 -1.71
C CYS A 63 8.53 5.63 -2.53
N ASN A 64 8.77 4.66 -3.41
CA ASN A 64 9.86 4.68 -4.38
C ASN A 64 11.25 4.90 -3.77
N ASP A 65 11.44 4.45 -2.53
CA ASP A 65 12.68 4.65 -1.75
C ASP A 65 13.11 6.12 -1.62
N ALA A 66 12.17 7.03 -1.76
CA ALA A 66 12.49 8.47 -1.80
C ALA A 66 11.67 9.30 -0.82
N SER A 67 10.47 8.88 -0.46
CA SER A 67 9.56 9.66 0.36
C SER A 67 8.66 8.78 1.21
N CYS A 68 8.00 9.41 2.18
CA CYS A 68 6.95 8.77 2.97
C CYS A 68 5.64 9.46 2.67
N VAL A 69 4.58 8.69 2.50
CA VAL A 69 3.25 9.22 2.21
C VAL A 69 2.22 8.57 3.12
N LEU A 70 1.11 9.28 3.34
CA LEU A 70 -0.07 8.71 3.95
C LEU A 70 -1.11 8.48 2.86
N VAL A 71 -1.60 7.25 2.79
CA VAL A 71 -2.57 6.86 1.78
C VAL A 71 -3.90 6.56 2.46
N LYS A 72 -4.97 7.15 1.95
CA LYS A 72 -6.32 6.87 2.40
C LYS A 72 -6.94 5.83 1.49
N LEU A 73 -7.33 4.69 2.05
CA LEU A 73 -7.94 3.60 1.30
C LEU A 73 -9.33 3.30 1.86
N ARG A 74 -10.34 3.32 0.99
CA ARG A 74 -11.66 2.85 1.35
C ARG A 74 -11.70 1.33 1.24
N GLU A 75 -12.54 0.68 2.05
CA GLU A 75 -12.66 -0.77 2.06
C GLU A 75 -12.94 -1.33 0.66
N LYS A 76 -13.81 -0.68 -0.10
CA LYS A 76 -14.16 -1.10 -1.47
C LYS A 76 -12.99 -1.05 -2.44
N GLU A 77 -11.98 -0.24 -2.17
CA GLU A 77 -10.80 -0.10 -3.03
C GLU A 77 -9.80 -1.25 -2.85
N LEU A 78 -9.98 -2.08 -1.83
CA LEU A 78 -9.09 -3.20 -1.55
C LEU A 78 -9.27 -4.37 -2.52
N ASN A 79 -10.37 -4.41 -3.28
CA ASN A 79 -10.65 -5.45 -4.28
C ASN A 79 -10.59 -6.88 -3.72
N LEU A 80 -11.05 -7.04 -2.50
CA LEU A 80 -11.10 -8.34 -1.83
C LEU A 80 -12.38 -9.06 -2.22
N THR A 81 -12.24 -10.15 -2.95
CA THR A 81 -13.40 -10.97 -3.39
C THR A 81 -13.10 -12.43 -3.26
#